data_ab78b40dbb8ce0f124605570509ed4f8
#
_entry.id   ab78b40dbb8ce0f124605570509ed4f8
#
_cell.length_a   1.000
_cell.length_b   1.000
_cell.length_c   1.000
_cell.angle_alpha   90.00
_cell.angle_beta   90.00
_cell.angle_gamma   90.00
#
_symmetry.space_group_name_H-M   'P 1'
#
loop_
_entity.id
_entity.type
_entity.pdbx_description
1 polymer ?
#
loop_
_entity_poly.entity_id
_entity_poly.type
_entity_poly.pdbx_seq_one_letter_code
_entity_poly.pdbx_strand_id
1 'polypeptide(L)'
;MRRREFVGIAAGVGAGSPAFGQPAFQPLWNGKDLSDFRIDTPELWSVEEGMIVGRSPGIRYNEFLRTKKSYGDFHLKAEFRMTDPTGKANSGIQFRSKETEPPSHEVVGYQADLGLNYWGCLYDESRRRKVLVQAPESVIAKIDKAAWNVYEVEARGPRIVLRLNGMVTVDYTEAEAGIEQSGFIALQLHSGPPLEMRWRGLVVREL
;
A
#
# COMPACT_ATOMS: atom_id res chain seq x y z
N MET A 1 -75.39 -24.88 -12.59
CA MET A 1 -74.24 -24.33 -13.30
C MET A 1 -73.63 -23.22 -12.42
N ARG A 2 -72.48 -23.44 -11.76
CA ARG A 2 -71.77 -22.42 -10.97
C ARG A 2 -70.52 -22.03 -11.72
N ARG A 3 -70.37 -20.73 -12.07
CA ARG A 3 -69.18 -20.15 -12.68
C ARG A 3 -68.10 -20.04 -11.58
N ARG A 4 -66.93 -20.56 -11.87
CA ARG A 4 -65.72 -20.34 -11.07
C ARG A 4 -65.01 -19.08 -11.61
N GLU A 5 -64.83 -18.12 -10.75
CA GLU A 5 -64.01 -16.93 -11.03
C GLU A 5 -62.54 -17.29 -10.77
N PHE A 6 -61.67 -17.03 -11.77
CA PHE A 6 -60.20 -17.16 -11.63
C PHE A 6 -59.65 -15.83 -11.12
N VAL A 7 -59.10 -15.83 -9.92
CA VAL A 7 -58.33 -14.67 -9.39
C VAL A 7 -56.90 -14.81 -9.91
N GLY A 8 -56.50 -13.91 -10.79
CA GLY A 8 -55.11 -13.82 -11.29
C GLY A 8 -54.22 -13.18 -10.22
N ILE A 9 -53.19 -13.90 -9.79
CA ILE A 9 -52.10 -13.39 -8.94
C ILE A 9 -51.12 -12.74 -9.87
N ALA A 10 -50.96 -11.41 -9.80
CA ALA A 10 -49.93 -10.65 -10.47
C ALA A 10 -48.62 -10.85 -9.68
N ALA A 11 -47.64 -11.57 -10.27
CA ALA A 11 -46.31 -11.67 -9.75
C ALA A 11 -45.57 -10.34 -10.02
N GLY A 12 -45.31 -9.60 -8.96
CA GLY A 12 -44.47 -8.40 -9.01
C GLY A 12 -43.02 -8.79 -9.27
N VAL A 13 -42.49 -8.41 -10.44
CA VAL A 13 -41.07 -8.51 -10.77
C VAL A 13 -40.36 -7.43 -9.99
N GLY A 14 -39.75 -7.78 -8.88
CA GLY A 14 -38.83 -6.92 -8.16
C GLY A 14 -37.59 -6.68 -9.03
N ALA A 15 -37.46 -5.44 -9.52
CA ALA A 15 -36.22 -4.99 -10.17
C ALA A 15 -35.10 -4.98 -9.12
N GLY A 16 -34.30 -6.01 -9.10
CA GLY A 16 -33.05 -6.02 -8.32
C GLY A 16 -32.12 -4.95 -8.84
N SER A 17 -31.76 -4.00 -7.99
CA SER A 17 -30.73 -3.00 -8.32
C SER A 17 -29.45 -3.74 -8.75
N PRO A 18 -28.78 -3.31 -9.84
CA PRO A 18 -27.52 -3.91 -10.22
C PRO A 18 -26.51 -3.69 -9.09
N ALA A 19 -25.98 -4.76 -8.55
CA ALA A 19 -24.81 -4.68 -7.67
C ALA A 19 -23.67 -4.11 -8.51
N PHE A 20 -23.33 -2.83 -8.33
CA PHE A 20 -22.14 -2.24 -8.91
C PHE A 20 -20.93 -3.01 -8.34
N GLY A 21 -20.36 -3.90 -9.16
CA GLY A 21 -19.14 -4.62 -8.83
C GLY A 21 -18.02 -3.62 -8.51
N GLN A 22 -17.17 -3.93 -7.53
CA GLN A 22 -16.03 -3.07 -7.22
C GLN A 22 -15.16 -2.90 -8.48
N PRO A 23 -14.59 -1.70 -8.72
CA PRO A 23 -13.68 -1.47 -9.85
C PRO A 23 -12.57 -2.52 -9.91
N ALA A 24 -12.14 -2.90 -11.11
CA ALA A 24 -11.02 -3.82 -11.26
C ALA A 24 -9.70 -3.20 -10.80
N PHE A 25 -8.77 -4.02 -10.34
CA PHE A 25 -7.40 -3.58 -10.11
C PHE A 25 -6.76 -3.13 -11.42
N GLN A 26 -6.04 -2.01 -11.38
CA GLN A 26 -5.26 -1.46 -12.48
C GLN A 26 -3.77 -1.45 -12.09
N PRO A 27 -2.85 -1.59 -13.05
CA PRO A 27 -1.43 -1.40 -12.77
C PRO A 27 -1.17 -0.03 -12.14
N LEU A 28 -0.30 0.01 -11.11
CA LEU A 28 0.12 1.26 -10.46
C LEU A 28 1.04 2.08 -11.36
N TRP A 29 1.70 1.45 -12.31
CA TRP A 29 2.68 2.04 -13.23
C TRP A 29 2.64 1.34 -14.60
N ASN A 30 3.33 1.89 -15.60
CA ASN A 30 3.27 1.44 -17.01
C ASN A 30 3.98 0.09 -17.28
N GLY A 31 4.73 -0.47 -16.32
CA GLY A 31 5.44 -1.74 -16.46
C GLY A 31 6.71 -1.70 -17.33
N LYS A 32 7.15 -0.52 -17.78
CA LYS A 32 8.27 -0.36 -18.71
C LYS A 32 9.40 0.49 -18.16
N ASP A 33 9.06 1.63 -17.58
CA ASP A 33 10.00 2.60 -17.06
C ASP A 33 9.42 3.34 -15.84
N LEU A 34 10.19 4.19 -15.21
CA LEU A 34 9.80 4.91 -14.01
C LEU A 34 9.16 6.27 -14.28
N SER A 35 8.67 6.52 -15.51
CA SER A 35 8.09 7.81 -15.90
C SER A 35 6.80 8.18 -15.15
N ASP A 36 6.11 7.22 -14.54
CA ASP A 36 4.93 7.46 -13.71
C ASP A 36 5.26 7.96 -12.29
N PHE A 37 6.55 8.00 -11.96
CA PHE A 37 7.04 8.39 -10.65
C PHE A 37 7.84 9.69 -10.66
N ARG A 38 7.96 10.31 -9.48
CA ARG A 38 8.95 11.33 -9.15
C ARG A 38 10.08 10.67 -8.38
N ILE A 39 11.31 10.99 -8.74
CA ILE A 39 12.52 10.37 -8.22
C ILE A 39 13.53 11.48 -7.99
N ASP A 40 14.13 11.57 -6.81
CA ASP A 40 15.17 12.55 -6.52
C ASP A 40 16.56 11.98 -6.81
N THR A 41 16.76 10.68 -6.58
CA THR A 41 18.04 9.97 -6.76
C THR A 41 17.85 8.80 -7.74
N PRO A 42 17.77 9.07 -9.06
CA PRO A 42 17.41 8.07 -10.06
C PRO A 42 18.41 6.90 -10.14
N GLU A 43 19.66 7.08 -9.76
CA GLU A 43 20.68 6.04 -9.75
C GLU A 43 20.41 4.90 -8.75
N LEU A 44 19.54 5.11 -7.79
CA LEU A 44 19.15 4.08 -6.83
C LEU A 44 18.02 3.18 -7.33
N TRP A 45 17.38 3.56 -8.45
CA TRP A 45 16.20 2.90 -8.95
C TRP A 45 16.36 2.42 -10.39
N SER A 46 15.89 1.21 -10.69
CA SER A 46 15.91 0.63 -12.03
C SER A 46 14.65 -0.18 -12.31
N VAL A 47 14.46 -0.52 -13.59
CA VAL A 47 13.49 -1.54 -14.01
C VAL A 47 14.27 -2.73 -14.54
N GLU A 48 14.07 -3.89 -13.95
CA GLU A 48 14.75 -5.13 -14.31
C GLU A 48 13.71 -6.25 -14.42
N GLU A 49 13.68 -6.94 -15.54
CA GLU A 49 12.75 -8.07 -15.77
C GLU A 49 11.28 -7.72 -15.47
N GLY A 50 10.86 -6.48 -15.77
CA GLY A 50 9.51 -5.99 -15.49
C GLY A 50 9.21 -5.71 -14.02
N MET A 51 10.25 -5.63 -13.18
CA MET A 51 10.15 -5.29 -11.75
C MET A 51 10.78 -3.93 -11.49
N ILE A 52 10.25 -3.19 -10.53
CA ILE A 52 10.93 -2.04 -9.94
C ILE A 52 11.96 -2.57 -8.95
N VAL A 53 13.20 -2.11 -9.10
CA VAL A 53 14.30 -2.47 -8.22
C VAL A 53 14.89 -1.21 -7.62
N GLY A 54 14.92 -1.15 -6.30
CA GLY A 54 15.62 -0.13 -5.54
C GLY A 54 16.87 -0.73 -4.89
N ARG A 55 18.04 -0.09 -5.08
CA ARG A 55 19.31 -0.51 -4.48
C ARG A 55 19.95 0.62 -3.72
N SER A 56 20.11 0.43 -2.43
CA SER A 56 20.86 1.31 -1.55
C SER A 56 22.20 0.67 -1.22
N PRO A 57 23.34 1.32 -1.51
CA PRO A 57 24.66 0.89 -1.04
C PRO A 57 24.89 1.22 0.45
N GLY A 58 23.92 1.83 1.09
CA GLY A 58 23.98 2.54 2.36
C GLY A 58 23.89 4.04 2.13
N ILE A 59 22.75 4.63 2.49
CA ILE A 59 22.44 6.05 2.25
C ILE A 59 22.19 6.79 3.55
N ARG A 60 22.41 8.12 3.53
CA ARG A 60 22.27 8.97 4.72
C ARG A 60 20.86 9.50 4.93
N TYR A 61 20.07 9.56 3.86
CA TYR A 61 18.72 10.11 3.83
C TYR A 61 17.77 9.08 3.24
N ASN A 62 16.50 9.19 3.57
CA ASN A 62 15.46 8.38 2.95
C ASN A 62 15.30 8.75 1.49
N GLU A 63 14.99 7.76 0.66
CA GLU A 63 14.69 7.93 -0.76
C GLU A 63 13.34 7.29 -1.08
N PHE A 64 12.56 8.00 -1.91
CA PHE A 64 11.20 7.60 -2.21
C PHE A 64 10.92 7.64 -3.71
N LEU A 65 10.46 6.51 -4.25
CA LEU A 65 9.88 6.44 -5.58
C LEU A 65 8.38 6.77 -5.47
N ARG A 66 7.99 8.02 -5.72
CA ARG A 66 6.66 8.60 -5.46
C ARG A 66 5.79 8.61 -6.70
N THR A 67 4.57 8.06 -6.64
CA THR A 67 3.61 8.18 -7.75
C THR A 67 3.31 9.64 -8.06
N LYS A 68 3.18 10.00 -9.34
CA LYS A 68 2.71 11.32 -9.77
C LYS A 68 1.24 11.55 -9.44
N LYS A 69 0.46 10.45 -9.41
CA LYS A 69 -0.94 10.44 -9.04
C LYS A 69 -1.11 10.34 -7.54
N SER A 70 -2.09 11.04 -6.99
CA SER A 70 -2.56 10.90 -5.60
C SER A 70 -3.78 9.98 -5.54
N TYR A 71 -3.94 9.31 -4.39
CA TYR A 71 -4.99 8.35 -4.11
C TYR A 71 -5.68 8.72 -2.79
N GLY A 72 -7.00 8.66 -2.78
CA GLY A 72 -7.82 8.83 -1.58
C GLY A 72 -8.18 7.49 -0.96
N ASP A 73 -9.35 6.96 -1.30
CA ASP A 73 -9.77 5.62 -0.93
C ASP A 73 -9.26 4.62 -1.98
N PHE A 74 -8.51 3.61 -1.53
CA PHE A 74 -7.90 2.66 -2.46
C PHE A 74 -7.62 1.30 -1.79
N HIS A 75 -7.40 0.29 -2.63
CA HIS A 75 -6.81 -0.98 -2.26
C HIS A 75 -5.59 -1.23 -3.17
N LEU A 76 -4.40 -1.24 -2.57
CA LEU A 76 -3.13 -1.53 -3.23
C LEU A 76 -2.71 -2.95 -2.92
N LYS A 77 -2.14 -3.64 -3.91
CA LYS A 77 -1.39 -4.89 -3.74
C LYS A 77 -0.03 -4.75 -4.37
N ALA A 78 0.98 -5.26 -3.70
CA ALA A 78 2.37 -5.26 -4.16
C ALA A 78 3.05 -6.55 -3.74
N GLU A 79 3.64 -7.27 -4.67
CA GLU A 79 4.59 -8.33 -4.35
C GLU A 79 5.97 -7.72 -4.17
N PHE A 80 6.67 -8.11 -3.10
CA PHE A 80 8.00 -7.60 -2.81
C PHE A 80 8.93 -8.69 -2.33
N ARG A 81 10.22 -8.46 -2.53
CA ARG A 81 11.32 -9.20 -1.91
C ARG A 81 12.37 -8.23 -1.40
N MET A 82 12.76 -8.40 -0.15
CA MET A 82 13.76 -7.59 0.52
C MET A 82 15.02 -8.42 0.69
N THR A 83 16.16 -7.89 0.21
CA THR A 83 17.48 -8.45 0.47
C THR A 83 18.21 -7.50 1.41
N ASP A 84 18.35 -7.91 2.66
CA ASP A 84 19.01 -7.16 3.71
C ASP A 84 20.17 -7.98 4.28
N PRO A 85 21.41 -7.71 3.83
CA PRO A 85 22.57 -8.47 4.27
C PRO A 85 22.95 -8.23 5.73
N THR A 86 22.40 -7.19 6.34
CA THR A 86 22.75 -6.77 7.70
C THR A 86 21.71 -7.19 8.74
N GLY A 87 20.50 -7.49 8.32
CA GLY A 87 19.34 -7.68 9.18
C GLY A 87 18.87 -6.41 9.89
N LYS A 88 19.31 -5.23 9.43
CA LYS A 88 19.04 -3.92 10.07
C LYS A 88 18.43 -2.89 9.11
N ALA A 89 18.24 -3.26 7.83
CA ALA A 89 17.65 -2.36 6.86
C ALA A 89 16.14 -2.21 7.09
N ASN A 90 15.60 -1.12 6.57
CA ASN A 90 14.19 -0.80 6.60
C ASN A 90 13.73 -0.33 5.21
N SER A 91 12.48 -0.54 4.93
CA SER A 91 11.77 -0.13 3.73
C SER A 91 10.27 -0.08 4.02
N GLY A 92 9.45 0.22 3.03
CA GLY A 92 8.00 0.20 3.18
C GLY A 92 7.28 0.81 2.00
N ILE A 93 5.97 0.86 2.15
CA ILE A 93 5.07 1.54 1.22
C ILE A 93 4.46 2.73 1.95
N GLN A 94 4.84 3.92 1.54
CA GLN A 94 4.20 5.17 1.96
C GLN A 94 2.87 5.34 1.22
N PHE A 95 1.86 5.86 1.90
CA PHE A 95 0.56 6.14 1.27
C PHE A 95 -0.16 7.30 1.96
N ARG A 96 -1.10 7.91 1.22
CA ARG A 96 -1.73 9.16 1.64
C ARG A 96 -0.69 10.17 2.12
N SER A 97 0.41 10.24 1.38
CA SER A 97 1.59 11.01 1.76
C SER A 97 1.77 12.23 0.89
N LYS A 98 2.46 13.20 1.43
CA LYS A 98 2.89 14.42 0.75
C LYS A 98 4.33 14.74 1.09
N GLU A 99 4.94 15.56 0.24
CA GLU A 99 6.29 16.04 0.45
C GLU A 99 6.34 16.97 1.67
N THR A 100 7.46 16.97 2.36
CA THR A 100 7.77 18.00 3.36
C THR A 100 8.36 19.22 2.69
N GLU A 101 8.47 20.32 3.43
CA GLU A 101 9.11 21.53 2.90
C GLU A 101 10.59 21.27 2.52
N PRO A 102 11.05 21.72 1.34
CA PRO A 102 12.44 21.57 0.91
C PRO A 102 13.41 22.39 1.76
N PRO A 103 14.68 21.95 1.90
CA PRO A 103 15.25 20.71 1.39
C PRO A 103 14.96 19.54 2.34
N SER A 104 14.24 18.55 1.88
CA SER A 104 13.91 17.39 2.71
C SER A 104 13.93 16.10 1.89
N HIS A 105 14.46 15.06 2.51
CA HIS A 105 14.39 13.67 2.04
C HIS A 105 13.28 12.90 2.77
N GLU A 106 12.30 13.62 3.33
CA GLU A 106 11.22 13.05 4.12
C GLU A 106 9.86 13.28 3.46
N VAL A 107 8.90 12.47 3.87
CA VAL A 107 7.50 12.59 3.49
C VAL A 107 6.62 12.59 4.73
N VAL A 108 5.44 13.19 4.64
CA VAL A 108 4.44 13.16 5.71
C VAL A 108 3.30 12.24 5.30
N GLY A 109 3.02 11.22 6.09
CA GLY A 109 1.91 10.30 5.80
C GLY A 109 2.02 8.98 6.55
N TYR A 110 1.25 8.00 6.11
CA TYR A 110 1.29 6.66 6.67
C TYR A 110 2.26 5.76 5.92
N GLN A 111 2.89 4.86 6.66
CA GLN A 111 3.75 3.83 6.07
C GLN A 111 3.28 2.43 6.49
N ALA A 112 3.08 1.57 5.51
CA ALA A 112 3.04 0.13 5.66
C ALA A 112 4.48 -0.36 5.68
N ASP A 113 5.04 -0.57 6.87
CA ASP A 113 6.46 -0.63 7.14
C ASP A 113 7.03 -2.05 7.01
N LEU A 114 8.31 -2.13 6.67
CA LEU A 114 9.09 -3.37 6.51
C LEU A 114 10.49 -3.18 7.10
N GLY A 115 11.03 -4.23 7.68
CA GLY A 115 12.40 -4.26 8.19
C GLY A 115 12.50 -4.20 9.70
N LEU A 116 13.60 -4.71 10.25
CA LEU A 116 13.88 -4.75 11.68
C LEU A 116 12.64 -5.17 12.52
N ASN A 117 12.18 -4.28 13.41
CA ASN A 117 11.03 -4.46 14.31
C ASN A 117 9.73 -3.88 13.73
N TYR A 118 9.74 -3.46 12.45
CA TYR A 118 8.65 -2.74 11.81
C TYR A 118 7.84 -3.57 10.82
N TRP A 119 8.17 -4.85 10.65
CA TRP A 119 7.43 -5.71 9.72
C TRP A 119 5.94 -5.68 9.94
N GLY A 120 5.21 -5.20 8.93
CA GLY A 120 3.76 -5.20 8.91
C GLY A 120 3.08 -4.18 9.81
N CYS A 121 3.81 -3.29 10.47
CA CYS A 121 3.21 -2.25 11.30
C CYS A 121 2.70 -1.07 10.46
N LEU A 122 1.84 -0.25 11.05
CA LEU A 122 1.47 1.06 10.55
C LEU A 122 2.29 2.12 11.28
N TYR A 123 3.13 2.83 10.54
CA TYR A 123 3.93 3.94 11.05
C TYR A 123 3.37 5.28 10.54
N ASP A 124 3.54 6.33 11.30
CA ASP A 124 3.16 7.70 10.92
C ASP A 124 4.43 8.55 10.70
N GLU A 125 4.80 8.67 9.43
CA GLU A 125 6.05 9.32 9.01
C GLU A 125 5.96 10.84 9.13
N SER A 126 6.99 11.42 9.72
CA SER A 126 7.24 12.87 9.89
C SER A 126 6.16 13.68 10.61
N ARG A 127 4.93 13.14 10.78
CA ARG A 127 3.85 13.79 11.51
C ARG A 127 3.92 13.45 13.01
N ARG A 128 3.60 12.18 13.38
CA ARG A 128 3.67 11.71 14.76
C ARG A 128 4.97 10.95 15.08
N ARG A 129 5.70 10.50 14.05
CA ARG A 129 6.99 9.79 14.12
C ARG A 129 6.94 8.59 15.06
N LYS A 130 5.90 7.77 14.93
CA LYS A 130 5.69 6.59 15.79
C LYS A 130 4.91 5.50 15.10
N VAL A 131 5.07 4.30 15.58
CA VAL A 131 4.19 3.18 15.25
C VAL A 131 2.80 3.48 15.83
N LEU A 132 1.78 3.49 14.98
CA LEU A 132 0.38 3.63 15.38
C LEU A 132 -0.19 2.28 15.81
N VAL A 133 0.12 1.22 15.05
CA VAL A 133 -0.28 -0.15 15.37
C VAL A 133 0.87 -1.09 15.02
N GLN A 134 1.27 -1.89 16.00
CA GLN A 134 2.25 -2.96 15.82
C GLN A 134 1.58 -4.20 15.25
N ALA A 135 2.22 -4.87 14.29
CA ALA A 135 1.74 -6.14 13.78
C ALA A 135 1.79 -7.24 14.87
N PRO A 136 0.81 -8.15 14.91
CA PRO A 136 0.86 -9.28 15.84
C PRO A 136 2.07 -10.17 15.59
N GLU A 137 2.85 -10.47 16.62
CA GLU A 137 4.03 -11.32 16.54
C GLU A 137 3.70 -12.70 15.95
N SER A 138 2.54 -13.27 16.29
CA SER A 138 2.05 -14.54 15.77
C SER A 138 1.81 -14.55 14.25
N VAL A 139 1.60 -13.38 13.63
CA VAL A 139 1.53 -13.21 12.17
C VAL A 139 2.94 -13.10 11.60
N ILE A 140 3.77 -12.23 12.19
CA ILE A 140 5.12 -11.98 11.68
C ILE A 140 6.01 -13.22 11.76
N ALA A 141 5.84 -14.06 12.77
CA ALA A 141 6.55 -15.34 12.89
C ALA A 141 6.29 -16.32 11.74
N LYS A 142 5.22 -16.12 10.95
CA LYS A 142 4.87 -16.96 9.79
C LYS A 142 5.43 -16.40 8.47
N ILE A 143 6.04 -15.21 8.49
CA ILE A 143 6.56 -14.54 7.29
C ILE A 143 7.99 -15.00 7.05
N ASP A 144 8.22 -15.61 5.90
CA ASP A 144 9.60 -15.79 5.39
C ASP A 144 10.08 -14.45 4.81
N LYS A 145 10.88 -13.76 5.58
CA LYS A 145 11.35 -12.40 5.26
C LYS A 145 12.30 -12.36 4.05
N ALA A 146 12.88 -13.48 3.66
CA ALA A 146 13.76 -13.60 2.50
C ALA A 146 13.03 -13.99 1.21
N ALA A 147 11.81 -14.49 1.32
CA ALA A 147 10.98 -14.89 0.19
C ALA A 147 10.27 -13.71 -0.47
N TRP A 148 9.59 -13.98 -1.58
CA TRP A 148 8.58 -13.09 -2.11
C TRP A 148 7.37 -13.07 -1.18
N ASN A 149 6.95 -11.88 -0.80
CA ASN A 149 5.79 -11.63 0.04
C ASN A 149 4.81 -10.68 -0.66
N VAL A 150 3.55 -10.71 -0.26
CA VAL A 150 2.51 -9.80 -0.75
C VAL A 150 2.13 -8.83 0.35
N TYR A 151 2.27 -7.54 0.08
CA TYR A 151 1.70 -6.50 0.94
C TYR A 151 0.41 -5.98 0.34
N GLU A 152 -0.62 -5.85 1.16
CA GLU A 152 -1.87 -5.19 0.79
C GLU A 152 -2.13 -4.02 1.73
N VAL A 153 -2.51 -2.89 1.13
CA VAL A 153 -2.93 -1.67 1.84
C VAL A 153 -4.34 -1.33 1.39
N GLU A 154 -5.31 -1.42 2.28
CA GLU A 154 -6.67 -0.95 2.03
C GLU A 154 -6.92 0.28 2.90
N ALA A 155 -7.20 1.42 2.27
CA ALA A 155 -7.54 2.67 2.92
C ALA A 155 -8.91 3.13 2.44
N ARG A 156 -9.88 3.23 3.36
CA ARG A 156 -11.26 3.64 3.07
C ARG A 156 -11.73 4.63 4.13
N GLY A 157 -11.95 5.89 3.73
CA GLY A 157 -12.17 6.95 4.71
C GLY A 157 -11.10 6.88 5.80
N PRO A 158 -11.42 6.97 7.08
CA PRO A 158 -10.42 6.94 8.15
C PRO A 158 -9.85 5.54 8.45
N ARG A 159 -10.42 4.46 7.89
CA ARG A 159 -9.99 3.09 8.19
C ARG A 159 -8.84 2.67 7.28
N ILE A 160 -7.82 2.07 7.88
CA ILE A 160 -6.64 1.50 7.22
C ILE A 160 -6.51 0.05 7.65
N VAL A 161 -6.43 -0.86 6.67
CA VAL A 161 -6.17 -2.29 6.91
C VAL A 161 -4.93 -2.70 6.15
N LEU A 162 -3.95 -3.26 6.86
CA LEU A 162 -2.74 -3.82 6.25
C LEU A 162 -2.77 -5.34 6.33
N ARG A 163 -2.25 -6.00 5.27
CA ARG A 163 -2.11 -7.45 5.23
C ARG A 163 -0.75 -7.84 4.66
N LEU A 164 -0.11 -8.82 5.30
CA LEU A 164 1.04 -9.53 4.74
C LEU A 164 0.62 -10.96 4.40
N ASN A 165 0.80 -11.36 3.15
CA ASN A 165 0.41 -12.68 2.63
C ASN A 165 -1.05 -13.03 2.98
N GLY A 166 -1.96 -12.06 2.87
CA GLY A 166 -3.38 -12.18 3.17
C GLY A 166 -3.72 -12.16 4.67
N MET A 167 -2.74 -12.22 5.57
CA MET A 167 -2.96 -12.15 7.02
C MET A 167 -3.02 -10.69 7.46
N VAL A 168 -4.08 -10.31 8.20
CA VAL A 168 -4.22 -8.95 8.74
C VAL A 168 -3.12 -8.68 9.76
N THR A 169 -2.34 -7.62 9.53
CA THR A 169 -1.33 -7.12 10.47
C THR A 169 -1.79 -5.87 11.18
N VAL A 170 -2.65 -5.07 10.54
CA VAL A 170 -3.20 -3.83 11.08
C VAL A 170 -4.67 -3.71 10.69
N ASP A 171 -5.51 -3.28 11.62
CA ASP A 171 -6.85 -2.75 11.39
C ASP A 171 -6.97 -1.49 12.27
N TYR A 172 -6.83 -0.33 11.66
CA TYR A 172 -6.72 0.95 12.34
C TYR A 172 -7.78 1.92 11.82
N THR A 173 -8.36 2.70 12.70
CA THR A 173 -9.24 3.82 12.33
C THR A 173 -8.65 5.11 12.86
N GLU A 174 -8.36 6.05 11.98
CA GLU A 174 -7.86 7.38 12.36
C GLU A 174 -8.95 8.15 13.08
N ALA A 175 -8.66 8.52 14.32
CA ALA A 175 -9.58 9.26 15.18
C ALA A 175 -9.26 10.76 15.25
N GLU A 176 -8.06 11.16 14.82
CA GLU A 176 -7.65 12.55 14.84
C GLU A 176 -8.27 13.32 13.66
N ALA A 177 -9.01 14.37 13.98
CA ALA A 177 -9.63 15.21 12.96
C ALA A 177 -8.58 16.02 12.18
N GLY A 178 -8.85 16.24 10.88
CA GLY A 178 -7.97 17.05 10.03
C GLY A 178 -6.79 16.30 9.43
N ILE A 179 -6.61 15.01 9.74
CA ILE A 179 -5.62 14.19 9.05
C ILE A 179 -6.07 13.97 7.61
N GLU A 180 -5.20 14.35 6.66
CA GLU A 180 -5.48 14.24 5.24
C GLU A 180 -5.59 12.78 4.81
N GLN A 181 -6.64 12.47 4.05
CA GLN A 181 -6.97 11.11 3.63
C GLN A 181 -6.66 10.86 2.14
N SER A 182 -5.81 11.68 1.56
CA SER A 182 -5.32 11.54 0.19
C SER A 182 -3.86 11.92 0.07
N GLY A 183 -3.20 11.41 -0.96
CA GLY A 183 -1.81 11.71 -1.24
C GLY A 183 -1.19 10.66 -2.16
N PHE A 184 0.09 10.80 -2.43
CA PHE A 184 0.80 9.83 -3.27
C PHE A 184 1.04 8.51 -2.53
N ILE A 185 1.33 7.49 -3.32
CA ILE A 185 1.92 6.22 -2.87
C ILE A 185 3.41 6.27 -3.21
N ALA A 186 4.27 5.78 -2.32
CA ALA A 186 5.70 5.69 -2.61
C ALA A 186 6.34 4.40 -2.08
N LEU A 187 7.38 3.95 -2.78
CA LEU A 187 8.25 2.87 -2.33
C LEU A 187 9.48 3.51 -1.69
N GLN A 188 9.89 3.00 -0.52
CA GLN A 188 11.00 3.59 0.25
C GLN A 188 12.27 2.76 0.12
N LEU A 189 13.42 3.47 0.04
CA LEU A 189 14.71 3.00 0.49
C LEU A 189 15.10 3.83 1.72
N HIS A 190 15.08 3.21 2.89
CA HIS A 190 15.38 3.90 4.13
C HIS A 190 16.87 4.18 4.28
N SER A 191 17.20 5.30 4.91
CA SER A 191 18.56 5.63 5.30
C SER A 191 19.16 4.54 6.20
N GLY A 192 20.43 4.26 6.05
CA GLY A 192 21.10 3.22 6.85
C GLY A 192 21.88 2.22 6.00
N PRO A 193 21.87 0.92 6.38
CA PRO A 193 22.71 -0.08 5.75
C PRO A 193 22.30 -0.40 4.31
N PRO A 194 23.16 -1.15 3.57
CA PRO A 194 22.82 -1.62 2.22
C PRO A 194 21.55 -2.45 2.18
N LEU A 195 20.75 -2.23 1.12
CA LEU A 195 19.44 -2.83 0.92
C LEU A 195 19.16 -2.99 -0.57
N GLU A 196 18.58 -4.12 -1.00
CA GLU A 196 17.89 -4.25 -2.26
C GLU A 196 16.41 -4.56 -2.03
N MET A 197 15.54 -3.78 -2.64
CA MET A 197 14.11 -4.03 -2.72
C MET A 197 13.71 -4.35 -4.16
N ARG A 198 12.95 -5.40 -4.34
CA ARG A 198 12.33 -5.75 -5.62
C ARG A 198 10.82 -5.74 -5.48
N TRP A 199 10.15 -5.09 -6.41
CA TRP A 199 8.69 -4.94 -6.42
C TRP A 199 8.12 -5.39 -7.76
N ARG A 200 7.06 -6.21 -7.73
CA ARG A 200 6.30 -6.61 -8.91
C ARG A 200 4.81 -6.70 -8.58
N GLY A 201 3.97 -6.89 -9.59
CA GLY A 201 2.53 -7.04 -9.37
C GLY A 201 1.90 -5.85 -8.64
N LEU A 202 2.48 -4.65 -8.79
CA LEU A 202 1.94 -3.43 -8.19
C LEU A 202 0.64 -3.04 -8.90
N VAL A 203 -0.46 -3.26 -8.22
CA VAL A 203 -1.80 -2.95 -8.74
C VAL A 203 -2.62 -2.20 -7.69
N VAL A 204 -3.42 -1.25 -8.15
CA VAL A 204 -4.27 -0.43 -7.30
C VAL A 204 -5.71 -0.42 -7.82
N ARG A 205 -6.65 -0.36 -6.91
CA ARG A 205 -8.07 -0.16 -7.19
C ARG A 205 -8.55 1.01 -6.34
N GLU A 206 -9.08 2.04 -6.98
CA GLU A 206 -9.78 3.12 -6.28
C GLU A 206 -11.16 2.63 -5.81
N LEU A 207 -11.60 3.06 -4.61
CA LEU A 207 -12.76 2.52 -3.92
C LEU A 207 -13.91 3.54 -3.81
#